data_3c264602136f461fc9262b06d9a01810
#
_entry.id   3c264602136f461fc9262b06d9a01810
#
_cell.length_a   1.000
_cell.length_b   1.000
_cell.length_c   1.000
_cell.angle_alpha   90.00
_cell.angle_beta   90.00
_cell.angle_gamma   90.00
#
_symmetry.space_group_name_H-M   'P 1'
#
loop_
_entity.id
_entity.type
_entity.pdbx_description
1 polymer ?
#
loop_
_entity_poly.entity_id
_entity_poly.type
_entity_poly.pdbx_seq_one_letter_code
_entity_poly.pdbx_strand_id
1 'polypeptide(L)'
;MKSNIKALLAAAGVAAFAFSPADAFEGGVQWQSKPGVFIGASAGVPPPGIYMFDQVFTYQTNLAGPITGAVGNHNGVQAAVDAQGFLFVPGWTFLGATYDAVIVQPFGMVSVGQPFSSAGVGQVDMFSGVHNTYFVPVELSWKLGTSGFVVKTGLGIYAPDGTVQGNTGLSVPLVTGASANGFGNFGNKYWTFQPELILSYLGGGWNLSAAIYEEFNTANQQDNYTQGDIFHVDFTATKTIGKWTLGPVGYYVAQVSDDKCPVGVCTALHPLGIVGNTQRFQLFALGGLVEYNFGPASLSVWATQEIFSKASGAQLTPTIDPSATTKGMTVFATLSYRLWAPEEPAKAPMLHK
;
A
#
# COMPACT_ATOMS: atom_id res chain seq x y z
N MET A 1 6.71 39.82 14.97
CA MET A 1 6.27 38.72 15.86
C MET A 1 5.56 37.61 15.16
N LYS A 2 4.61 37.81 14.23
CA LYS A 2 3.92 36.71 13.51
C LYS A 2 4.83 35.86 12.59
N SER A 3 5.90 36.44 12.04
CA SER A 3 6.86 35.72 11.16
C SER A 3 7.71 34.72 11.93
N ASN A 4 8.14 35.08 13.13
CA ASN A 4 9.02 34.20 13.95
C ASN A 4 8.26 33.05 14.58
N ILE A 5 6.95 33.16 14.79
CA ILE A 5 6.10 32.10 15.29
C ILE A 5 5.91 31.03 14.19
N LYS A 6 5.73 31.43 12.92
CA LYS A 6 5.61 30.49 11.80
C LYS A 6 6.91 29.71 11.56
N ALA A 7 8.08 30.36 11.68
CA ALA A 7 9.36 29.72 11.59
C ALA A 7 9.62 28.75 12.76
N LEU A 8 9.17 29.11 13.97
CA LEU A 8 9.26 28.25 15.16
C LEU A 8 8.31 27.06 15.06
N LEU A 9 7.11 27.26 14.51
CA LEU A 9 6.12 26.22 14.27
C LEU A 9 6.55 25.27 13.13
N ALA A 10 7.15 25.80 12.06
CA ALA A 10 7.76 25.00 11.01
C ALA A 10 8.94 24.18 11.56
N ALA A 11 9.79 24.80 12.37
CA ALA A 11 10.89 24.14 13.04
C ALA A 11 10.41 23.08 14.06
N ALA A 12 9.35 23.36 14.82
CA ALA A 12 8.77 22.41 15.77
C ALA A 12 8.05 21.26 15.02
N GLY A 13 7.33 21.55 13.93
CA GLY A 13 6.71 20.53 13.09
C GLY A 13 7.74 19.62 12.42
N VAL A 14 8.79 20.21 11.83
CA VAL A 14 9.91 19.47 11.24
C VAL A 14 10.72 18.72 12.31
N ALA A 15 10.93 19.34 13.47
CA ALA A 15 11.59 18.69 14.61
C ALA A 15 10.77 17.49 15.13
N ALA A 16 9.44 17.55 15.06
CA ALA A 16 8.56 16.46 15.47
C ALA A 16 8.76 15.17 14.65
N PHE A 17 9.15 15.32 13.38
CA PHE A 17 9.45 14.20 12.49
C PHE A 17 10.95 13.84 12.44
N ALA A 18 11.81 14.63 13.08
CA ALA A 18 13.26 14.52 12.96
C ALA A 18 13.95 13.87 14.16
N PHE A 19 13.23 13.46 15.18
CA PHE A 19 13.79 12.95 16.42
C PHE A 19 13.47 11.49 16.68
N SER A 20 13.98 10.62 15.81
CA SER A 20 14.22 9.25 16.20
C SER A 20 15.72 9.02 16.32
N PRO A 21 16.25 8.56 17.46
CA PRO A 21 17.62 8.11 17.50
C PRO A 21 17.66 6.81 16.67
N ALA A 22 18.38 6.87 15.58
CA ALA A 22 18.83 5.75 14.77
C ALA A 22 17.79 4.63 14.60
N ASP A 23 17.36 4.40 13.42
CA ASP A 23 16.60 3.25 12.94
C ASP A 23 15.11 3.52 12.66
N ALA A 24 14.82 3.66 11.38
CA ALA A 24 13.52 3.51 10.75
C ALA A 24 12.30 4.06 11.52
N PHE A 25 12.25 5.38 11.72
CA PHE A 25 10.99 6.03 12.13
C PHE A 25 9.97 5.91 11.01
N GLU A 26 8.93 5.15 11.25
CA GLU A 26 7.80 5.00 10.36
C GLU A 26 6.81 6.15 10.53
N GLY A 27 7.34 7.36 10.45
CA GLY A 27 6.53 8.56 10.54
C GLY A 27 5.75 8.81 9.26
N GLY A 28 4.44 8.90 9.37
CA GLY A 28 3.59 9.23 8.24
C GLY A 28 2.69 8.08 7.78
N VAL A 29 2.23 8.15 6.54
CA VAL A 29 1.37 7.13 5.94
C VAL A 29 2.27 6.03 5.40
N GLN A 30 2.41 4.94 6.12
CA GLN A 30 3.10 3.75 5.65
C GLN A 30 2.13 2.58 5.69
N TRP A 31 1.80 2.09 4.53
CA TRP A 31 1.14 0.81 4.30
C TRP A 31 2.14 -0.14 3.66
N GLN A 32 2.03 -1.42 3.93
CA GLN A 32 2.77 -2.45 3.20
C GLN A 32 2.15 -2.65 1.81
N SER A 33 0.82 -2.69 1.76
CA SER A 33 0.05 -2.79 0.53
C SER A 33 -0.37 -1.40 0.06
N LYS A 34 0.14 -0.91 -1.07
CA LYS A 34 -0.34 0.35 -1.64
C LYS A 34 -1.84 0.25 -1.91
N PRO A 35 -2.69 1.13 -1.34
CA PRO A 35 -4.11 1.12 -1.63
C PRO A 35 -4.39 1.22 -3.13
N GLY A 36 -5.28 0.37 -3.63
CA GLY A 36 -5.61 0.29 -5.05
C GLY A 36 -4.87 -0.80 -5.82
N VAL A 37 -3.98 -1.59 -5.20
CA VAL A 37 -3.26 -2.68 -5.88
C VAL A 37 -4.17 -3.86 -6.24
N PHE A 38 -5.27 -4.06 -5.51
CA PHE A 38 -6.27 -5.11 -5.78
C PHE A 38 -7.41 -4.63 -6.69
N ILE A 39 -7.37 -3.39 -7.17
CA ILE A 39 -8.34 -2.90 -8.15
C ILE A 39 -8.28 -3.75 -9.42
N GLY A 40 -9.45 -4.15 -9.93
CA GLY A 40 -9.58 -5.06 -11.07
C GLY A 40 -9.61 -6.54 -10.67
N ALA A 41 -9.03 -6.90 -9.54
CA ALA A 41 -9.09 -8.26 -9.01
C ALA A 41 -10.53 -8.66 -8.64
N SER A 42 -10.74 -9.97 -8.53
CA SER A 42 -12.01 -10.54 -8.11
C SER A 42 -11.79 -11.78 -7.25
N ALA A 43 -12.84 -12.22 -6.56
CA ALA A 43 -12.86 -13.48 -5.84
C ALA A 43 -12.82 -14.72 -6.77
N GLY A 44 -12.97 -14.53 -8.09
CA GLY A 44 -12.92 -15.59 -9.07
C GLY A 44 -11.49 -16.12 -9.25
N VAL A 45 -11.36 -17.44 -9.39
CA VAL A 45 -10.09 -18.10 -9.68
C VAL A 45 -10.04 -18.47 -11.16
N PRO A 46 -8.96 -18.15 -11.88
CA PRO A 46 -8.81 -18.55 -13.27
C PRO A 46 -8.61 -20.07 -13.39
N PRO A 47 -8.68 -20.65 -14.61
CA PRO A 47 -8.41 -22.07 -14.82
C PRO A 47 -7.06 -22.52 -14.27
N PRO A 48 -6.88 -23.82 -13.94
CA PRO A 48 -5.62 -24.31 -13.40
C PRO A 48 -4.42 -23.96 -14.28
N GLY A 49 -3.35 -23.46 -13.67
CA GLY A 49 -2.15 -22.99 -14.37
C GLY A 49 -1.22 -22.18 -13.47
N ILE A 50 -0.16 -21.68 -14.08
CA ILE A 50 0.72 -20.68 -13.49
C ILE A 50 0.54 -19.40 -14.30
N TYR A 51 0.23 -18.32 -13.61
CA TYR A 51 0.04 -17.02 -14.19
C TYR A 51 1.12 -16.08 -13.68
N MET A 52 1.62 -15.23 -14.54
CA MET A 52 2.46 -14.10 -14.18
C MET A 52 1.68 -12.82 -14.36
N PHE A 53 1.88 -11.89 -13.46
CA PHE A 53 1.46 -10.51 -13.63
C PHE A 53 2.63 -9.58 -13.29
N ASP A 54 2.68 -8.49 -14.02
CA ASP A 54 3.64 -7.43 -13.88
C ASP A 54 2.85 -6.14 -13.68
N GLN A 55 2.87 -5.60 -12.45
CA GLN A 55 2.11 -4.42 -12.07
C GLN A 55 3.06 -3.27 -11.80
N VAL A 56 3.01 -2.25 -12.65
CA VAL A 56 3.74 -1.01 -12.42
C VAL A 56 2.80 0.08 -11.94
N PHE A 57 3.28 0.93 -11.03
CA PHE A 57 2.53 2.11 -10.65
C PHE A 57 3.41 3.31 -10.36
N THR A 58 2.83 4.50 -10.52
CA THR A 58 3.40 5.76 -10.06
C THR A 58 2.43 6.42 -9.11
N TYR A 59 2.95 6.93 -8.00
CA TYR A 59 2.22 7.65 -6.99
C TYR A 59 2.80 9.04 -6.84
N GLN A 60 1.99 10.08 -7.04
CA GLN A 60 2.40 11.47 -6.92
C GLN A 60 1.47 12.19 -5.96
N THR A 61 2.03 12.71 -4.86
CA THR A 61 1.24 13.32 -3.81
C THR A 61 1.78 14.65 -3.36
N ASN A 62 0.90 15.43 -2.75
CA ASN A 62 1.21 16.57 -1.90
C ASN A 62 0.99 16.19 -0.44
N LEU A 63 1.63 16.94 0.45
CA LEU A 63 1.39 16.85 1.88
C LEU A 63 -0.05 17.29 2.17
N ALA A 64 -0.71 16.62 3.10
CA ALA A 64 -2.06 16.92 3.56
C ALA A 64 -2.17 16.74 5.07
N GLY A 65 -3.27 17.22 5.66
CA GLY A 65 -3.51 17.17 7.10
C GLY A 65 -3.16 18.49 7.82
N PRO A 66 -3.31 18.53 9.14
CA PRO A 66 -3.12 19.74 9.94
C PRO A 66 -1.75 20.40 9.81
N ILE A 67 -0.69 19.60 9.59
CA ILE A 67 0.69 20.11 9.42
C ILE A 67 0.81 21.14 8.29
N THR A 68 -0.03 21.05 7.26
CA THR A 68 0.03 21.96 6.11
C THR A 68 -0.20 23.42 6.48
N GLY A 69 -0.87 23.67 7.59
CA GLY A 69 -1.03 25.01 8.15
C GLY A 69 0.29 25.64 8.60
N ALA A 70 1.27 24.83 8.98
CA ALA A 70 2.58 25.29 9.43
C ALA A 70 3.63 25.32 8.29
N VAL A 71 3.67 24.27 7.46
CA VAL A 71 4.74 24.07 6.46
C VAL A 71 4.27 24.27 5.01
N GLY A 72 2.96 24.44 4.79
CA GLY A 72 2.38 24.57 3.46
C GLY A 72 2.11 23.20 2.79
N ASN A 73 1.47 23.26 1.64
CA ASN A 73 1.16 22.09 0.81
C ASN A 73 2.25 21.91 -0.25
N HIS A 74 3.30 21.21 0.10
CA HIS A 74 4.43 20.91 -0.78
C HIS A 74 4.36 19.46 -1.27
N ASN A 75 5.20 19.13 -2.24
CA ASN A 75 5.35 17.75 -2.71
C ASN A 75 5.56 16.82 -1.51
N GLY A 76 4.66 15.85 -1.37
CA GLY A 76 4.73 14.85 -0.33
C GLY A 76 5.64 13.70 -0.73
N VAL A 77 5.05 12.53 -0.98
CA VAL A 77 5.75 11.33 -1.43
C VAL A 77 5.49 11.09 -2.90
N GLN A 78 6.53 10.73 -3.65
CA GLN A 78 6.42 10.25 -5.01
C GLN A 78 7.03 8.85 -5.07
N ALA A 79 6.39 7.92 -5.74
CA ALA A 79 6.90 6.57 -5.91
C ALA A 79 6.74 6.10 -7.35
N ALA A 80 7.67 5.27 -7.80
CA ALA A 80 7.55 4.46 -9.01
C ALA A 80 7.94 3.04 -8.64
N VAL A 81 7.01 2.12 -8.76
CA VAL A 81 7.15 0.74 -8.32
C VAL A 81 6.76 -0.20 -9.44
N ASP A 82 7.49 -1.29 -9.54
CA ASP A 82 7.25 -2.44 -10.37
C ASP A 82 7.11 -3.66 -9.45
N ALA A 83 5.99 -4.36 -9.54
CA ALA A 83 5.65 -5.50 -8.69
C ALA A 83 5.39 -6.73 -9.57
N GLN A 84 6.40 -7.59 -9.64
CA GLN A 84 6.29 -8.86 -10.37
C GLN A 84 5.69 -9.93 -9.49
N GLY A 85 4.64 -10.59 -9.98
CA GLY A 85 3.93 -11.58 -9.22
C GLY A 85 3.59 -12.84 -10.01
N PHE A 86 3.42 -13.92 -9.26
CA PHE A 86 2.97 -15.22 -9.77
C PHE A 86 1.74 -15.67 -8.99
N LEU A 87 0.74 -16.13 -9.74
CA LEU A 87 -0.44 -16.80 -9.21
C LEU A 87 -0.34 -18.28 -9.63
N PHE A 88 -0.40 -19.14 -8.64
CA PHE A 88 -0.38 -20.59 -8.81
C PHE A 88 -1.77 -21.17 -8.54
N VAL A 89 -2.36 -21.79 -9.56
CA VAL A 89 -3.68 -22.44 -9.50
C VAL A 89 -3.53 -23.92 -9.86
N PRO A 90 -3.35 -24.81 -8.88
CA PRO A 90 -3.14 -26.24 -9.16
C PRO A 90 -4.41 -27.01 -9.54
N GLY A 91 -5.57 -26.38 -9.41
CA GLY A 91 -6.88 -27.02 -9.61
C GLY A 91 -7.37 -27.81 -8.39
N TRP A 92 -6.73 -27.62 -7.24
CA TRP A 92 -7.15 -28.29 -6.00
C TRP A 92 -8.40 -27.63 -5.42
N THR A 93 -9.16 -28.46 -4.71
CA THR A 93 -10.34 -27.99 -3.97
C THR A 93 -10.21 -28.40 -2.51
N PHE A 94 -10.59 -27.49 -1.62
CA PHE A 94 -10.61 -27.71 -0.18
C PHE A 94 -11.86 -27.09 0.42
N LEU A 95 -12.62 -27.86 1.21
CA LEU A 95 -13.91 -27.42 1.80
C LEU A 95 -14.89 -26.80 0.77
N GLY A 96 -14.90 -27.32 -0.46
CA GLY A 96 -15.72 -26.80 -1.56
C GLY A 96 -15.19 -25.52 -2.23
N ALA A 97 -14.07 -24.98 -1.77
CA ALA A 97 -13.38 -23.86 -2.38
C ALA A 97 -12.34 -24.33 -3.41
N THR A 98 -12.08 -23.49 -4.39
CA THR A 98 -10.88 -23.61 -5.25
C THR A 98 -9.70 -22.95 -4.53
N TYR A 99 -8.58 -23.64 -4.50
CA TYR A 99 -7.33 -23.14 -3.90
C TYR A 99 -6.48 -22.41 -4.93
N ASP A 100 -5.85 -21.32 -4.50
CA ASP A 100 -4.73 -20.70 -5.20
C ASP A 100 -3.70 -20.13 -4.20
N ALA A 101 -2.53 -19.73 -4.71
CA ALA A 101 -1.46 -19.11 -3.94
C ALA A 101 -0.77 -18.04 -4.78
N VAL A 102 -0.29 -16.99 -4.11
CA VAL A 102 0.34 -15.82 -4.74
C VAL A 102 1.70 -15.55 -4.14
N ILE A 103 2.64 -15.07 -4.93
CA ILE A 103 3.89 -14.44 -4.49
C ILE A 103 4.16 -13.20 -5.34
N VAL A 104 4.59 -12.12 -4.71
CA VAL A 104 4.89 -10.84 -5.37
C VAL A 104 6.18 -10.27 -4.81
N GLN A 105 7.05 -9.79 -5.68
CA GLN A 105 8.25 -9.05 -5.31
C GLN A 105 8.18 -7.64 -5.90
N PRO A 106 7.86 -6.63 -5.10
CA PRO A 106 7.91 -5.25 -5.55
C PRO A 106 9.34 -4.71 -5.46
N PHE A 107 9.70 -3.87 -6.43
CA PHE A 107 10.93 -3.09 -6.43
C PHE A 107 10.70 -1.73 -7.08
N GLY A 108 11.54 -0.75 -6.77
CA GLY A 108 11.33 0.57 -7.32
C GLY A 108 12.06 1.67 -6.58
N MET A 109 11.47 2.83 -6.63
CA MET A 109 12.00 4.02 -5.99
C MET A 109 10.90 4.83 -5.33
N VAL A 110 11.27 5.49 -4.25
CA VAL A 110 10.45 6.48 -3.57
C VAL A 110 11.26 7.76 -3.41
N SER A 111 10.64 8.90 -3.60
CA SER A 111 11.21 10.19 -3.30
C SER A 111 10.34 10.94 -2.29
N VAL A 112 11.00 11.63 -1.37
CA VAL A 112 10.35 12.40 -0.33
C VAL A 112 10.71 13.86 -0.53
N GLY A 113 9.70 14.68 -0.72
CA GLY A 113 9.85 16.12 -0.90
C GLY A 113 9.87 16.88 0.42
N GLN A 114 9.93 18.20 0.32
CA GLN A 114 9.84 19.06 1.49
C GLN A 114 8.47 18.93 2.23
N PRO A 115 8.46 19.04 3.54
CA PRO A 115 9.54 19.48 4.45
C PRO A 115 10.49 18.33 4.89
N PHE A 116 10.32 17.13 4.36
CA PHE A 116 10.97 15.90 4.82
C PHE A 116 12.31 15.63 4.13
N SER A 117 12.71 16.43 3.14
CA SER A 117 14.00 16.28 2.48
C SER A 117 15.15 16.79 3.36
N SER A 118 16.20 15.97 3.53
CA SER A 118 17.41 16.33 4.26
C SER A 118 18.27 17.35 3.53
N ALA A 119 18.11 17.47 2.23
CA ALA A 119 18.97 18.27 1.36
C ALA A 119 18.60 19.76 1.32
N GLY A 120 17.55 20.17 2.04
CA GLY A 120 17.12 21.57 2.17
C GLY A 120 15.97 21.97 1.23
N VAL A 121 15.65 23.27 1.24
CA VAL A 121 14.50 23.82 0.51
C VAL A 121 14.65 23.58 -1.01
N GLY A 122 13.68 22.85 -1.58
CA GLY A 122 13.59 22.60 -3.03
C GLY A 122 14.30 21.34 -3.51
N GLN A 123 14.86 20.51 -2.62
CA GLN A 123 15.48 19.24 -2.99
C GLN A 123 14.62 18.04 -2.56
N VAL A 124 14.87 16.90 -3.15
CA VAL A 124 14.14 15.64 -2.94
C VAL A 124 15.15 14.55 -2.59
N ASP A 125 14.89 13.80 -1.54
CA ASP A 125 15.63 12.57 -1.26
C ASP A 125 15.02 11.41 -2.06
N MET A 126 15.86 10.60 -2.68
CA MET A 126 15.43 9.43 -3.46
C MET A 126 16.03 8.17 -2.87
N PHE A 127 15.17 7.16 -2.72
CA PHE A 127 15.54 5.84 -2.24
C PHE A 127 15.05 4.79 -3.21
N SER A 128 15.85 3.75 -3.45
CA SER A 128 15.51 2.66 -4.36
C SER A 128 15.88 1.31 -3.77
N GLY A 129 15.20 0.27 -4.18
CA GLY A 129 15.48 -1.08 -3.74
C GLY A 129 14.35 -2.05 -4.00
N VAL A 130 14.35 -3.14 -3.25
CA VAL A 130 13.25 -4.09 -3.18
C VAL A 130 12.38 -3.78 -1.97
N HIS A 131 11.07 -3.85 -2.16
CA HIS A 131 10.10 -3.83 -1.06
C HIS A 131 10.02 -5.21 -0.42
N ASN A 132 9.33 -5.31 0.69
CA ASN A 132 9.08 -6.58 1.36
C ASN A 132 8.36 -7.55 0.41
N THR A 133 8.86 -8.81 0.36
CA THR A 133 8.20 -9.87 -0.41
C THR A 133 6.81 -10.12 0.17
N TYR A 134 5.80 -10.05 -0.69
CA TYR A 134 4.42 -10.40 -0.36
C TYR A 134 4.10 -11.80 -0.84
N PHE A 135 3.48 -12.62 -0.02
CA PHE A 135 2.99 -13.93 -0.41
C PHE A 135 1.70 -14.29 0.30
N VAL A 136 0.83 -14.99 -0.42
CA VAL A 136 -0.39 -15.57 0.10
C VAL A 136 -0.31 -17.08 -0.11
N PRO A 137 0.09 -17.84 0.91
CA PRO A 137 0.31 -19.28 0.75
C PRO A 137 -0.99 -20.06 0.56
N VAL A 138 -2.11 -19.50 1.00
CA VAL A 138 -3.42 -20.11 0.90
C VAL A 138 -4.47 -19.05 0.62
N GLU A 139 -5.10 -19.12 -0.54
CA GLU A 139 -6.37 -18.47 -0.86
C GLU A 139 -7.42 -19.53 -1.17
N LEU A 140 -8.62 -19.31 -0.69
CA LEU A 140 -9.77 -20.19 -0.89
C LEU A 140 -10.94 -19.40 -1.48
N SER A 141 -11.44 -19.84 -2.63
CA SER A 141 -12.52 -19.19 -3.36
C SER A 141 -13.73 -20.09 -3.51
N TRP A 142 -14.89 -19.62 -3.05
CA TRP A 142 -16.18 -20.30 -3.14
C TRP A 142 -17.10 -19.61 -4.15
N LYS A 143 -17.59 -20.35 -5.13
CA LYS A 143 -18.69 -19.92 -6.00
C LYS A 143 -20.02 -20.25 -5.30
N LEU A 144 -20.87 -19.25 -5.11
CA LEU A 144 -22.16 -19.43 -4.42
C LEU A 144 -23.24 -19.85 -5.41
N GLY A 145 -23.22 -21.14 -5.78
CA GLY A 145 -24.13 -21.72 -6.76
C GLY A 145 -23.99 -21.08 -8.15
N THR A 146 -25.13 -20.77 -8.78
CA THR A 146 -25.20 -20.13 -10.12
C THR A 146 -25.52 -18.64 -10.04
N SER A 147 -25.46 -18.04 -8.86
CA SER A 147 -25.88 -16.65 -8.61
C SER A 147 -24.95 -15.61 -9.22
N GLY A 148 -23.72 -15.98 -9.57
CA GLY A 148 -22.66 -15.06 -9.94
C GLY A 148 -21.88 -14.51 -8.75
N PHE A 149 -22.33 -14.75 -7.52
CA PHE A 149 -21.56 -14.36 -6.32
C PHE A 149 -20.43 -15.34 -6.04
N VAL A 150 -19.27 -14.76 -5.70
CA VAL A 150 -18.05 -15.48 -5.35
C VAL A 150 -17.44 -14.81 -4.11
N VAL A 151 -16.94 -15.62 -3.20
CA VAL A 151 -16.26 -15.16 -1.98
C VAL A 151 -14.87 -15.81 -1.95
N LYS A 152 -13.84 -15.03 -1.69
CA LYS A 152 -12.47 -15.51 -1.51
C LYS A 152 -11.95 -15.02 -0.17
N THR A 153 -11.17 -15.84 0.53
CA THR A 153 -10.40 -15.44 1.70
C THR A 153 -9.00 -15.99 1.64
N GLY A 154 -8.06 -15.28 2.24
CA GLY A 154 -6.66 -15.64 2.28
C GLY A 154 -5.95 -14.98 3.46
N LEU A 155 -4.68 -15.31 3.60
CA LEU A 155 -3.77 -14.63 4.53
C LEU A 155 -2.51 -14.21 3.77
N GLY A 156 -2.45 -12.92 3.46
CA GLY A 156 -1.25 -12.27 2.94
C GLY A 156 -0.20 -12.08 4.03
N ILE A 157 1.05 -12.19 3.66
CA ILE A 157 2.19 -12.04 4.57
C ILE A 157 3.26 -11.23 3.86
N TYR A 158 3.72 -10.15 4.50
CA TYR A 158 4.91 -9.42 4.07
C TYR A 158 6.10 -9.82 4.92
N ALA A 159 7.17 -10.32 4.27
CA ALA A 159 8.42 -10.68 4.94
C ALA A 159 9.31 -9.43 5.14
N PRO A 160 10.07 -9.32 6.25
CA PRO A 160 10.92 -8.17 6.53
C PRO A 160 12.27 -8.25 5.78
N ASP A 161 12.24 -8.55 4.49
CA ASP A 161 13.40 -8.77 3.62
C ASP A 161 13.72 -7.60 2.67
N GLY A 162 12.89 -6.57 2.69
CA GLY A 162 13.06 -5.39 1.86
C GLY A 162 14.33 -4.59 2.16
N THR A 163 14.70 -3.73 1.22
CA THR A 163 15.87 -2.88 1.31
C THR A 163 15.66 -1.79 2.34
N VAL A 164 16.47 -1.82 3.39
CA VAL A 164 16.58 -0.76 4.39
C VAL A 164 17.97 -0.17 4.26
N GLN A 165 18.06 1.08 3.85
CA GLN A 165 19.32 1.81 3.79
C GLN A 165 19.60 2.37 5.19
N GLY A 166 20.46 1.68 5.96
CA GLY A 166 20.87 2.18 7.26
C GLY A 166 21.49 3.57 7.16
N ASN A 167 21.20 4.44 8.12
CA ASN A 167 21.85 5.73 8.34
C ASN A 167 21.93 6.72 7.16
N THR A 168 20.97 6.74 6.26
CA THR A 168 20.80 7.92 5.40
C THR A 168 20.11 9.00 6.25
N GLY A 169 20.93 9.65 7.11
CA GLY A 169 20.41 10.58 8.09
C GLY A 169 19.75 11.77 7.45
N LEU A 170 18.48 11.97 7.72
CA LEU A 170 17.87 13.29 7.73
C LEU A 170 18.60 14.12 8.80
N SER A 171 19.67 14.79 8.44
CA SER A 171 20.27 15.77 9.34
C SER A 171 19.37 17.00 9.35
N VAL A 172 18.57 17.16 10.39
CA VAL A 172 17.87 18.42 10.60
C VAL A 172 18.88 19.43 11.11
N PRO A 173 19.17 20.53 10.37
CA PRO A 173 20.20 21.48 10.74
C PRO A 173 19.93 22.21 12.08
N LEU A 174 18.74 22.08 12.66
CA LEU A 174 18.29 22.78 13.87
C LEU A 174 18.58 22.03 15.17
N VAL A 175 19.05 20.78 15.11
CA VAL A 175 19.41 20.01 16.29
C VAL A 175 20.75 19.34 16.06
N THR A 176 21.79 19.94 16.62
CA THR A 176 23.15 19.43 16.57
C THR A 176 23.22 18.02 17.15
N GLY A 177 23.49 17.03 16.30
CA GLY A 177 23.83 15.67 16.69
C GLY A 177 22.72 14.61 16.60
N ALA A 178 21.53 14.93 16.08
CA ALA A 178 20.49 13.93 15.82
C ALA A 178 20.44 13.59 14.32
N SER A 179 20.71 12.35 13.97
CA SER A 179 20.38 11.79 12.66
C SER A 179 19.02 11.12 12.76
N ALA A 180 18.05 11.60 12.01
CA ALA A 180 16.79 10.90 11.87
C ALA A 180 16.92 9.90 10.70
N ASN A 181 16.87 8.63 11.00
CA ASN A 181 17.00 7.54 10.02
C ASN A 181 15.60 6.99 9.73
N GLY A 182 14.78 7.57 8.94
CA GLY A 182 13.47 6.99 8.89
C GLY A 182 12.71 7.14 7.59
N PHE A 183 13.06 8.10 6.77
CA PHE A 183 12.37 8.32 5.50
C PHE A 183 13.07 7.68 4.30
N GLY A 184 14.19 6.98 4.55
CA GLY A 184 15.09 6.48 3.53
C GLY A 184 14.96 5.01 3.18
N ASN A 185 13.87 4.36 3.57
CA ASN A 185 13.71 2.93 3.33
C ASN A 185 12.67 2.67 2.25
N PHE A 186 12.96 1.76 1.34
CA PHE A 186 11.97 1.25 0.40
C PHE A 186 11.27 0.01 0.94
N GLY A 187 11.94 -0.78 1.79
CA GLY A 187 11.37 -1.91 2.53
C GLY A 187 11.30 -1.64 4.04
N ASN A 188 10.67 -2.55 4.77
CA ASN A 188 10.47 -2.47 6.21
C ASN A 188 11.07 -3.67 6.92
N LYS A 189 11.48 -3.53 8.19
CA LYS A 189 12.05 -4.60 9.02
C LYS A 189 11.07 -5.17 10.04
N TYR A 190 9.82 -5.32 9.63
CA TYR A 190 8.77 -5.99 10.41
C TYR A 190 7.91 -6.89 9.51
N TRP A 191 7.30 -7.90 10.12
CA TRP A 191 6.32 -8.73 9.47
C TRP A 191 4.97 -8.03 9.47
N THR A 192 4.23 -8.17 8.35
CA THR A 192 2.82 -7.79 8.30
C THR A 192 2.00 -9.01 7.91
N PHE A 193 0.93 -9.25 8.67
CA PHE A 193 -0.06 -10.27 8.38
C PHE A 193 -1.33 -9.58 7.88
N GLN A 194 -1.79 -9.98 6.70
CA GLN A 194 -2.89 -9.33 6.00
C GLN A 194 -4.00 -10.35 5.70
N PRO A 195 -4.91 -10.63 6.65
CA PRO A 195 -6.12 -11.37 6.33
C PRO A 195 -6.94 -10.64 5.27
N GLU A 196 -7.48 -11.39 4.32
CA GLU A 196 -8.17 -10.88 3.14
C GLU A 196 -9.55 -11.51 3.00
N LEU A 197 -10.53 -10.69 2.63
CA LEU A 197 -11.87 -11.08 2.24
C LEU A 197 -12.24 -10.37 0.94
N ILE A 198 -12.39 -11.12 -0.15
CA ILE A 198 -12.84 -10.57 -1.43
C ILE A 198 -14.25 -11.04 -1.71
N LEU A 199 -15.15 -10.08 -1.88
CA LEU A 199 -16.55 -10.31 -2.23
C LEU A 199 -16.75 -9.86 -3.68
N SER A 200 -17.31 -10.74 -4.52
CA SER A 200 -17.49 -10.43 -5.95
C SER A 200 -18.84 -10.87 -6.45
N TYR A 201 -19.41 -10.08 -7.35
CA TYR A 201 -20.45 -10.51 -8.28
C TYR A 201 -19.86 -10.56 -9.69
N LEU A 202 -19.84 -11.76 -10.26
CA LEU A 202 -19.28 -12.06 -11.58
C LEU A 202 -20.39 -12.61 -12.47
N GLY A 203 -21.15 -11.75 -13.11
CA GLY A 203 -22.29 -12.15 -13.92
C GLY A 203 -22.54 -11.23 -15.11
N GLY A 204 -22.91 -11.81 -16.25
CA GLY A 204 -23.23 -11.03 -17.46
C GLY A 204 -22.12 -10.08 -17.92
N GLY A 205 -20.87 -10.40 -17.67
CA GLY A 205 -19.68 -9.56 -17.97
C GLY A 205 -19.41 -8.47 -16.93
N TRP A 206 -20.15 -8.39 -15.82
CA TRP A 206 -19.85 -7.51 -14.70
C TRP A 206 -18.79 -8.13 -13.78
N ASN A 207 -17.89 -7.28 -13.28
CA ASN A 207 -17.05 -7.51 -12.11
C ASN A 207 -17.39 -6.41 -11.10
N LEU A 208 -18.23 -6.76 -10.09
CA LEU A 208 -18.49 -5.88 -8.95
C LEU A 208 -17.81 -6.52 -7.75
N SER A 209 -16.67 -5.96 -7.34
CA SER A 209 -15.83 -6.54 -6.31
C SER A 209 -15.47 -5.54 -5.22
N ALA A 210 -15.35 -6.04 -4.00
CA ALA A 210 -14.72 -5.36 -2.88
C ALA A 210 -13.66 -6.30 -2.29
N ALA A 211 -12.40 -5.90 -2.36
CA ALA A 211 -11.29 -6.54 -1.68
C ALA A 211 -11.06 -5.82 -0.35
N ILE A 212 -11.34 -6.50 0.75
CA ILE A 212 -11.27 -5.99 2.12
C ILE A 212 -10.11 -6.69 2.79
N TYR A 213 -9.19 -5.92 3.36
CA TYR A 213 -8.03 -6.48 4.05
C TYR A 213 -7.57 -5.54 5.17
N GLU A 214 -6.85 -6.10 6.12
CA GLU A 214 -6.30 -5.35 7.25
C GLU A 214 -4.86 -5.77 7.49
N GLU A 215 -3.97 -4.80 7.64
CA GLU A 215 -2.55 -5.01 7.93
C GLU A 215 -2.34 -5.03 9.44
N PHE A 216 -1.89 -6.17 9.98
CA PHE A 216 -1.45 -6.34 11.36
C PHE A 216 0.07 -6.39 11.39
N ASN A 217 0.69 -5.38 11.99
CA ASN A 217 2.12 -5.18 11.97
C ASN A 217 2.79 -5.70 13.25
N THR A 218 3.92 -6.40 13.12
CA THR A 218 4.79 -6.70 14.26
C THR A 218 5.69 -5.52 14.59
N ALA A 219 6.36 -5.57 15.73
CA ALA A 219 7.37 -4.58 16.05
C ALA A 219 8.52 -4.62 15.03
N ASN A 220 8.98 -3.45 14.63
CA ASN A 220 10.17 -3.28 13.79
C ASN A 220 11.40 -3.83 14.54
N GLN A 221 12.18 -4.67 13.87
CA GLN A 221 13.32 -5.36 14.46
C GLN A 221 14.49 -4.43 14.83
N GLN A 222 14.48 -3.21 14.33
CA GLN A 222 15.56 -2.24 14.56
C GLN A 222 15.31 -1.35 15.77
N ASP A 223 14.08 -0.89 15.98
CA ASP A 223 13.74 0.11 17.00
C ASP A 223 12.57 -0.29 17.91
N ASN A 224 11.95 -1.44 17.67
CA ASN A 224 10.75 -1.93 18.37
C ASN A 224 9.52 -1.01 18.23
N TYR A 225 9.51 -0.09 17.28
CA TYR A 225 8.31 0.64 16.91
C TYR A 225 7.31 -0.31 16.26
N THR A 226 6.03 -0.15 16.55
CA THR A 226 4.96 -0.93 15.90
C THR A 226 3.96 0.04 15.30
N GLN A 227 3.83 0.02 14.00
CA GLN A 227 2.80 0.78 13.30
C GLN A 227 1.42 0.22 13.64
N GLY A 228 0.45 1.08 13.84
CA GLY A 228 -0.94 0.70 14.05
C GLY A 228 -1.52 -0.03 12.84
N ASP A 229 -2.57 -0.81 13.12
CA ASP A 229 -3.22 -1.63 12.10
C ASP A 229 -3.90 -0.75 11.05
N ILE A 230 -3.85 -1.17 9.79
CA ILE A 230 -4.35 -0.42 8.65
C ILE A 230 -5.43 -1.22 7.93
N PHE A 231 -6.63 -0.66 7.89
CA PHE A 231 -7.77 -1.23 7.19
C PHE A 231 -7.86 -0.69 5.77
N HIS A 232 -8.11 -1.57 4.80
CA HIS A 232 -8.23 -1.25 3.38
C HIS A 232 -9.51 -1.82 2.78
N VAL A 233 -10.04 -1.11 1.80
CA VAL A 233 -11.04 -1.63 0.87
C VAL A 233 -10.71 -1.11 -0.53
N ASP A 234 -10.40 -2.01 -1.45
CA ASP A 234 -10.32 -1.72 -2.86
C ASP A 234 -11.60 -2.18 -3.56
N PHE A 235 -12.22 -1.32 -4.33
CA PHE A 235 -13.47 -1.65 -5.01
C PHE A 235 -13.39 -1.46 -6.51
N THR A 236 -14.06 -2.38 -7.22
CA THR A 236 -14.12 -2.45 -8.67
C THR A 236 -15.57 -2.59 -9.11
N ALA A 237 -15.98 -1.77 -10.07
CA ALA A 237 -17.28 -1.89 -10.69
C ALA A 237 -17.12 -1.77 -12.22
N THR A 238 -16.69 -2.86 -12.85
CA THR A 238 -16.36 -2.87 -14.29
C THR A 238 -17.27 -3.77 -15.10
N LYS A 239 -17.33 -3.49 -16.38
CA LYS A 239 -18.11 -4.23 -17.38
C LYS A 239 -17.23 -4.63 -18.54
N THR A 240 -17.24 -5.91 -18.87
CA THR A 240 -16.59 -6.46 -20.07
C THR A 240 -17.55 -6.39 -21.27
N ILE A 241 -17.10 -5.78 -22.36
CA ILE A 241 -17.80 -5.64 -23.63
C ILE A 241 -16.84 -6.07 -24.74
N GLY A 242 -17.03 -7.27 -25.26
CA GLY A 242 -16.10 -7.89 -26.21
C GLY A 242 -14.73 -8.14 -25.56
N LYS A 243 -13.69 -7.47 -26.05
CA LYS A 243 -12.33 -7.56 -25.51
C LYS A 243 -11.97 -6.46 -24.51
N TRP A 244 -12.86 -5.50 -24.32
CA TRP A 244 -12.66 -4.36 -23.44
C TRP A 244 -13.38 -4.55 -22.11
N THR A 245 -12.70 -4.21 -21.02
CA THR A 245 -13.30 -4.09 -19.68
C THR A 245 -13.06 -2.67 -19.20
N LEU A 246 -14.12 -2.01 -18.73
CA LEU A 246 -14.03 -0.63 -18.26
C LEU A 246 -15.04 -0.35 -17.14
N GLY A 247 -14.74 0.61 -16.29
CA GLY A 247 -15.65 1.07 -15.26
C GLY A 247 -14.99 1.86 -14.13
N PRO A 248 -15.80 2.39 -13.21
CA PRO A 248 -15.31 3.10 -12.04
C PRO A 248 -14.66 2.15 -11.03
N VAL A 249 -13.64 2.68 -10.37
CA VAL A 249 -12.85 1.99 -9.34
C VAL A 249 -12.46 2.96 -8.24
N GLY A 250 -11.97 2.45 -7.13
CA GLY A 250 -11.46 3.29 -6.06
C GLY A 250 -10.99 2.49 -4.86
N TYR A 251 -10.58 3.21 -3.82
CA TYR A 251 -10.18 2.60 -2.56
C TYR A 251 -10.49 3.49 -1.35
N TYR A 252 -10.57 2.86 -0.21
CA TYR A 252 -10.55 3.50 1.09
C TYR A 252 -9.48 2.84 1.94
N VAL A 253 -8.71 3.65 2.67
CA VAL A 253 -7.72 3.18 3.63
C VAL A 253 -7.77 4.02 4.89
N ALA A 254 -7.61 3.38 6.05
CA ALA A 254 -7.57 4.06 7.33
C ALA A 254 -6.70 3.30 8.33
N GLN A 255 -5.87 4.00 9.05
CA GLN A 255 -5.24 3.45 10.25
C GLN A 255 -6.29 3.37 11.36
N VAL A 256 -6.52 2.16 11.88
CA VAL A 256 -7.61 1.85 12.81
C VAL A 256 -7.15 1.65 14.26
N SER A 257 -5.87 1.39 14.49
CA SER A 257 -5.26 1.36 15.82
C SER A 257 -4.12 2.36 15.94
N ASP A 258 -3.73 2.68 17.18
CA ASP A 258 -2.63 3.59 17.45
C ASP A 258 -1.29 2.90 17.27
N ASP A 259 -0.28 3.67 16.86
CA ASP A 259 1.10 3.22 16.85
C ASP A 259 1.58 2.91 18.28
N LYS A 260 2.49 1.96 18.42
CA LYS A 260 3.12 1.62 19.69
C LYS A 260 4.59 1.99 19.62
N CYS A 261 4.96 2.98 20.40
CA CYS A 261 6.32 3.49 20.42
C CYS A 261 7.00 3.17 21.75
N PRO A 262 8.16 2.48 21.75
CA PRO A 262 8.91 2.20 22.97
C PRO A 262 9.38 3.48 23.67
N VAL A 263 9.43 3.45 25.00
CA VAL A 263 9.78 4.61 25.84
C VAL A 263 11.13 5.24 25.43
N GLY A 264 12.11 4.47 25.01
CA GLY A 264 13.43 4.97 24.61
C GLY A 264 13.42 5.70 23.26
N VAL A 265 12.60 5.25 22.32
CA VAL A 265 12.45 5.84 20.98
C VAL A 265 11.60 7.11 21.06
N CYS A 266 10.49 7.06 21.78
CA CYS A 266 9.60 8.21 21.92
C CYS A 266 10.07 9.26 22.91
N THR A 267 10.98 8.92 23.85
CA THR A 267 11.52 9.94 24.80
C THR A 267 12.39 10.96 24.10
N ALA A 268 13.00 10.65 22.96
CA ALA A 268 13.70 11.65 22.16
C ALA A 268 12.74 12.68 21.56
N LEU A 269 11.48 12.32 21.34
CA LEU A 269 10.40 13.22 20.89
C LEU A 269 9.69 13.92 22.06
N HIS A 270 9.87 13.42 23.26
CA HIS A 270 9.22 13.93 24.48
C HIS A 270 9.57 15.35 24.87
N PRO A 271 10.81 15.89 24.67
CA PRO A 271 11.11 17.27 24.97
C PRO A 271 10.26 18.29 24.19
N LEU A 272 9.68 17.85 23.07
CA LEU A 272 8.80 18.66 22.25
C LEU A 272 7.31 18.41 22.51
N GLY A 273 6.95 17.53 23.47
CA GLY A 273 5.57 17.18 23.79
C GLY A 273 4.91 16.25 22.75
N ILE A 274 5.68 15.64 21.86
CA ILE A 274 5.16 14.70 20.87
C ILE A 274 5.02 13.33 21.53
N VAL A 275 3.81 12.93 21.79
CA VAL A 275 3.50 11.58 22.25
C VAL A 275 3.24 10.73 21.01
N GLY A 276 4.19 9.89 20.63
CA GLY A 276 4.22 9.18 19.36
C GLY A 276 3.20 8.06 19.15
N ASN A 277 2.05 8.08 19.81
CA ASN A 277 1.14 6.93 19.79
C ASN A 277 -0.23 7.17 19.16
N THR A 278 -0.44 8.27 18.46
CA THR A 278 -1.83 8.68 18.21
C THR A 278 -2.11 9.15 16.79
N GLN A 279 -1.11 9.22 15.92
CA GLN A 279 -1.37 9.66 14.57
C GLN A 279 -2.16 8.61 13.79
N ARG A 280 -3.32 8.98 13.31
CA ARG A 280 -4.15 8.17 12.42
C ARG A 280 -4.43 8.93 11.13
N PHE A 281 -4.60 8.21 10.05
CA PHE A 281 -4.95 8.77 8.76
C PHE A 281 -6.13 8.05 8.12
N GLN A 282 -6.77 8.73 7.18
CA GLN A 282 -7.83 8.19 6.32
C GLN A 282 -7.69 8.79 4.94
N LEU A 283 -7.81 7.94 3.91
CA LEU A 283 -7.80 8.33 2.51
C LEU A 283 -8.97 7.67 1.78
N PHE A 284 -9.55 8.41 0.83
CA PHE A 284 -10.53 7.87 -0.09
C PHE A 284 -10.23 8.36 -1.49
N ALA A 285 -10.19 7.43 -2.45
CA ALA A 285 -9.88 7.71 -3.83
C ALA A 285 -10.91 7.13 -4.78
N LEU A 286 -11.15 7.84 -5.86
CA LEU A 286 -11.97 7.41 -6.98
C LEU A 286 -11.22 7.52 -8.29
N GLY A 287 -11.59 6.69 -9.25
CA GLY A 287 -10.97 6.67 -10.55
C GLY A 287 -11.67 5.77 -11.55
N GLY A 288 -10.95 5.40 -12.60
CA GLY A 288 -11.44 4.54 -13.67
C GLY A 288 -10.41 3.51 -14.09
N LEU A 289 -10.91 2.38 -14.56
CA LEU A 289 -10.13 1.27 -15.11
C LEU A 289 -10.53 1.01 -16.54
N VAL A 290 -9.53 0.73 -17.39
CA VAL A 290 -9.68 0.20 -18.73
C VAL A 290 -8.75 -1.00 -18.87
N GLU A 291 -9.27 -2.12 -19.37
CA GLU A 291 -8.51 -3.32 -19.70
C GLU A 291 -8.78 -3.77 -21.12
N TYR A 292 -7.77 -4.30 -21.78
CA TYR A 292 -7.90 -4.95 -23.07
C TYR A 292 -7.37 -6.39 -23.02
N ASN A 293 -8.20 -7.33 -23.44
CA ASN A 293 -7.85 -8.75 -23.52
C ASN A 293 -7.35 -9.11 -24.93
N PHE A 294 -6.06 -9.42 -25.04
CA PHE A 294 -5.41 -9.85 -26.29
C PHE A 294 -5.64 -11.33 -26.60
N GLY A 295 -6.21 -12.09 -25.65
CA GLY A 295 -6.37 -13.55 -25.70
C GLY A 295 -5.37 -14.24 -24.77
N PRO A 296 -4.08 -14.34 -25.13
CA PRO A 296 -3.08 -14.96 -24.25
C PRO A 296 -2.66 -14.07 -23.07
N ALA A 297 -2.87 -12.76 -23.19
CA ALA A 297 -2.54 -11.76 -22.17
C ALA A 297 -3.65 -10.72 -22.03
N SER A 298 -3.69 -10.03 -20.90
CA SER A 298 -4.49 -8.82 -20.70
C SER A 298 -3.62 -7.68 -20.18
N LEU A 299 -3.96 -6.45 -20.60
CA LEU A 299 -3.37 -5.23 -20.07
C LEU A 299 -4.46 -4.38 -19.45
N SER A 300 -4.38 -4.19 -18.14
CA SER A 300 -5.25 -3.29 -17.38
C SER A 300 -4.50 -2.01 -17.06
N VAL A 301 -5.16 -0.86 -17.21
CA VAL A 301 -4.65 0.44 -16.76
C VAL A 301 -5.74 1.12 -15.96
N TRP A 302 -5.38 1.63 -14.78
CA TRP A 302 -6.29 2.44 -13.98
C TRP A 302 -5.59 3.60 -13.32
N ALA A 303 -6.35 4.64 -13.08
CA ALA A 303 -5.90 5.82 -12.36
C ALA A 303 -6.91 6.16 -11.27
N THR A 304 -6.41 6.54 -10.11
CA THR A 304 -7.22 6.98 -8.98
C THR A 304 -6.71 8.30 -8.44
N GLN A 305 -7.64 9.19 -8.08
CA GLN A 305 -7.36 10.45 -7.40
C GLN A 305 -7.90 10.39 -5.98
N GLU A 306 -7.05 10.66 -5.01
CA GLU A 306 -7.46 10.83 -3.63
C GLU A 306 -8.28 12.12 -3.50
N ILE A 307 -9.58 11.99 -3.27
CA ILE A 307 -10.52 13.11 -3.14
C ILE A 307 -10.72 13.52 -1.70
N PHE A 308 -10.50 12.61 -0.77
CA PHE A 308 -10.53 12.85 0.67
C PHE A 308 -9.23 12.36 1.31
N SER A 309 -8.71 13.17 2.22
CA SER A 309 -7.49 12.88 2.99
C SER A 309 -7.57 13.58 4.34
N LYS A 310 -7.36 12.83 5.41
CA LYS A 310 -7.40 13.34 6.78
C LYS A 310 -6.33 12.66 7.63
N ALA A 311 -5.66 13.44 8.48
CA ALA A 311 -4.80 12.94 9.54
C ALA A 311 -5.17 13.61 10.87
N SER A 312 -4.93 12.93 11.99
CA SER A 312 -5.23 13.45 13.33
C SER A 312 -4.47 12.64 14.39
N GLY A 313 -4.30 13.23 15.57
CA GLY A 313 -3.85 12.52 16.77
C GLY A 313 -2.42 12.81 17.20
N ALA A 314 -1.58 13.41 16.37
CA ALA A 314 -0.22 13.84 16.77
C ALA A 314 -0.20 15.19 17.50
N GLN A 315 -1.28 15.57 18.17
CA GLN A 315 -1.46 16.89 18.77
C GLN A 315 -0.41 17.18 19.85
N LEU A 316 0.44 18.19 19.63
CA LEU A 316 1.48 18.65 20.56
C LEU A 316 0.96 19.58 21.62
N THR A 317 0.07 20.47 21.23
CA THR A 317 -0.60 21.44 22.12
C THR A 317 -2.03 21.65 21.61
N PRO A 318 -2.92 22.29 22.38
CA PRO A 318 -4.27 22.61 21.90
C PRO A 318 -4.34 23.38 20.58
N THR A 319 -3.21 23.96 20.15
CA THR A 319 -3.12 24.81 18.94
C THR A 319 -2.15 24.25 17.88
N ILE A 320 -1.40 23.19 18.17
CA ILE A 320 -0.39 22.62 17.29
C ILE A 320 -0.67 21.13 17.08
N ASP A 321 -1.10 20.80 15.89
CA ASP A 321 -1.31 19.41 15.44
C ASP A 321 -0.39 19.13 14.23
N PRO A 322 0.71 18.39 14.41
CA PRO A 322 1.62 18.03 13.33
C PRO A 322 1.15 16.81 12.54
N SER A 323 -0.06 16.31 12.76
CA SER A 323 -0.58 15.16 12.01
C SER A 323 -0.50 15.39 10.51
N ALA A 324 0.03 14.42 9.81
CA ALA A 324 0.33 14.47 8.39
C ALA A 324 -0.21 13.23 7.65
N THR A 325 -0.56 13.42 6.41
CA THR A 325 -0.85 12.40 5.43
C THR A 325 -0.52 12.94 4.05
N THR A 326 -0.79 12.17 3.02
CA THR A 326 -0.62 12.60 1.65
C THR A 326 -1.96 12.71 0.94
N LYS A 327 -1.99 13.43 -0.19
CA LYS A 327 -3.13 13.49 -1.09
C LYS A 327 -2.64 13.63 -2.52
N GLY A 328 -2.99 12.66 -3.37
CA GLY A 328 -2.48 12.67 -4.73
C GLY A 328 -3.17 11.72 -5.67
N MET A 329 -2.48 11.43 -6.75
CA MET A 329 -2.93 10.54 -7.82
C MET A 329 -2.02 9.33 -7.92
N THR A 330 -2.61 8.19 -8.19
CA THR A 330 -1.88 6.97 -8.57
C THR A 330 -2.33 6.50 -9.94
N VAL A 331 -1.37 6.10 -10.75
CA VAL A 331 -1.62 5.43 -12.03
C VAL A 331 -0.98 4.06 -11.97
N PHE A 332 -1.75 3.04 -12.31
CA PHE A 332 -1.33 1.64 -12.38
C PHE A 332 -1.43 1.11 -13.78
N ALA A 333 -0.58 0.18 -14.13
CA ALA A 333 -0.74 -0.69 -15.29
C ALA A 333 -0.34 -2.11 -14.91
N THR A 334 -1.14 -3.10 -15.30
CA THR A 334 -0.86 -4.52 -15.04
C THR A 334 -0.94 -5.31 -16.33
N LEU A 335 0.15 -5.96 -16.69
CA LEU A 335 0.19 -6.98 -17.73
C LEU A 335 0.07 -8.35 -17.09
N SER A 336 -0.93 -9.12 -17.48
CA SER A 336 -1.16 -10.47 -16.97
C SER A 336 -1.19 -11.48 -18.09
N TYR A 337 -0.56 -12.65 -17.90
CA TYR A 337 -0.60 -13.75 -18.85
C TYR A 337 -0.41 -15.10 -18.19
N ARG A 338 -0.89 -16.15 -18.84
CA ARG A 338 -0.76 -17.53 -18.38
C ARG A 338 0.54 -18.12 -18.90
N LEU A 339 1.50 -18.37 -18.00
CA LEU A 339 2.80 -18.97 -18.31
C LEU A 339 2.70 -20.45 -18.66
N TRP A 340 1.88 -21.16 -17.90
CA TRP A 340 1.73 -22.60 -18.02
C TRP A 340 0.27 -23.01 -17.82
N ALA A 341 -0.15 -24.03 -18.58
CA ALA A 341 -1.42 -24.71 -18.45
C ALA A 341 -1.18 -26.21 -18.34
N PRO A 342 -1.91 -26.97 -17.51
CA PRO A 342 -1.87 -28.41 -17.56
C PRO A 342 -2.35 -28.90 -18.94
N GLU A 343 -1.80 -30.00 -19.41
CA GLU A 343 -2.27 -30.65 -20.64
C GLU A 343 -3.74 -31.03 -20.49
N GLU A 344 -4.57 -30.68 -21.47
CA GLU A 344 -5.94 -31.18 -21.51
C GLU A 344 -5.90 -32.72 -21.67
N PRO A 345 -6.66 -33.47 -20.83
CA PRO A 345 -6.76 -34.89 -21.02
C PRO A 345 -7.22 -35.18 -22.45
N ALA A 346 -6.48 -36.07 -23.16
CA ALA A 346 -6.81 -36.45 -24.52
C ALA A 346 -8.30 -36.84 -24.59
N LYS A 347 -9.05 -36.18 -25.46
CA LYS A 347 -10.46 -36.54 -25.69
C LYS A 347 -10.50 -38.02 -26.04
N ALA A 348 -11.20 -38.82 -25.22
CA ALA A 348 -11.40 -40.20 -25.50
C ALA A 348 -11.93 -40.36 -26.94
N PRO A 349 -11.36 -41.27 -27.74
CA PRO A 349 -11.82 -41.47 -29.12
C PRO A 349 -13.32 -41.76 -29.07
N MET A 350 -14.09 -41.01 -29.85
CA MET A 350 -15.51 -41.30 -30.00
C MET A 350 -15.64 -42.68 -30.65
N LEU A 351 -16.05 -43.68 -29.89
CA LEU A 351 -16.45 -44.99 -30.43
C LEU A 351 -17.71 -44.73 -31.27
N HIS A 352 -17.52 -44.65 -32.60
CA HIS A 352 -18.63 -44.75 -33.52
C HIS A 352 -19.23 -46.18 -33.39
N LYS A 353 -20.49 -46.23 -32.91
CA LYS A 353 -21.31 -47.42 -33.00
C LYS A 353 -21.92 -47.53 -34.37
#